data_bcea422d90526bfc1aaae620443f4bc8
#
_entry.id   bcea422d90526bfc1aaae620443f4bc8
#
_cell.length_a   1.000
_cell.length_b   1.000
_cell.length_c   1.000
_cell.angle_alpha   90.00
_cell.angle_beta   90.00
_cell.angle_gamma   90.00
#
_symmetry.space_group_name_H-M   'P 1'
#
loop_
_entity.id
_entity.type
_entity.pdbx_description
1 polymer ?
#
loop_
_entity_poly.entity_id
_entity_poly.type
_entity_poly.pdbx_seq_one_letter_code
_entity_poly.pdbx_strand_id
1 'polypeptide(L)'
;MSKEKFNRSKPHCNIGTIGHVDHGKTTLTAAITKVMSDKGGANFVAYDQIDKAPEEKARGITISTAHVEYETEKRHYAHVDCPGHADYVKNMITGAAQMDGAILVVNAADGPMPQTREHILLARQVGVPAIVVFLNKVDTVQDKELLELVEMEIRELLTSYQFPGDKIPIIKGSALKAIEGDAELGVKPIEELMKAVDETIPQPDRPKDKPFLMPIEDVFSISGRGTVVTGRIEQGVVNTNDELEIIGIKDTQKTVCTGVEMFRKLLDTGEAGDNIGALLRGIDRNQVERGQVLAKPGSIKPHTKFEAQAYILKKEEGGRHTPFFSKYRPQFYFRTTDVTGEVTLPEGTEMIMPGDDAKMTVTLINPIAMNDGLKFAIREGGRTVGAGVVTKIIE
;
A
#
# COMPACT_ATOMS: atom_id res chain seq x y z
N MET A 1 23.96 -15.85 -17.18
CA MET A 1 24.44 -14.49 -16.79
C MET A 1 24.26 -14.35 -15.30
N SER A 2 25.30 -13.91 -14.56
CA SER A 2 25.17 -13.57 -13.15
C SER A 2 24.24 -12.37 -13.00
N LYS A 3 23.26 -12.44 -12.10
CA LYS A 3 22.41 -11.27 -11.80
C LYS A 3 23.25 -10.16 -11.20
N GLU A 4 22.90 -8.94 -11.53
CA GLU A 4 23.51 -7.72 -11.00
C GLU A 4 23.23 -7.58 -9.50
N LYS A 5 24.18 -7.04 -8.72
CA LYS A 5 23.96 -6.72 -7.31
C LYS A 5 23.30 -5.36 -7.17
N PHE A 6 22.35 -5.24 -6.26
CA PHE A 6 21.75 -3.97 -5.90
C PHE A 6 22.74 -3.10 -5.12
N ASN A 7 22.88 -1.83 -5.51
CA ASN A 7 23.76 -0.88 -4.83
C ASN A 7 22.92 0.09 -3.99
N ARG A 8 23.13 0.09 -2.67
CA ARG A 8 22.49 1.00 -1.71
C ARG A 8 23.23 2.33 -1.59
N SER A 9 23.28 3.10 -2.67
CA SER A 9 23.97 4.40 -2.69
C SER A 9 23.15 5.55 -2.11
N LYS A 10 21.81 5.40 -2.09
CA LYS A 10 20.86 6.44 -1.65
C LYS A 10 19.87 5.89 -0.61
N PRO A 11 19.30 6.77 0.25
CA PRO A 11 18.20 6.40 1.12
C PRO A 11 17.02 5.85 0.32
N HIS A 12 16.42 4.75 0.79
CA HIS A 12 15.29 4.11 0.14
C HIS A 12 13.96 4.59 0.70
N CYS A 13 12.99 4.86 -0.19
CA CYS A 13 11.64 5.28 0.16
C CYS A 13 10.61 4.56 -0.72
N ASN A 14 9.54 4.06 -0.11
CA ASN A 14 8.43 3.46 -0.82
C ASN A 14 7.33 4.50 -1.00
N ILE A 15 6.97 4.79 -2.23
CA ILE A 15 5.83 5.66 -2.54
C ILE A 15 4.86 4.93 -3.46
N GLY A 16 3.67 5.48 -3.64
CA GLY A 16 2.75 4.91 -4.61
C GLY A 16 1.69 5.88 -5.06
N THR A 17 1.04 5.54 -6.16
CA THR A 17 -0.09 6.28 -6.71
C THR A 17 -1.40 5.77 -6.16
N ILE A 18 -2.23 6.68 -5.66
CA ILE A 18 -3.60 6.44 -5.18
C ILE A 18 -4.56 7.42 -5.87
N GLY A 19 -5.84 7.09 -5.90
CA GLY A 19 -6.89 7.94 -6.52
C GLY A 19 -7.88 7.13 -7.33
N HIS A 20 -8.87 7.80 -7.89
CA HIS A 20 -9.98 7.20 -8.63
C HIS A 20 -9.53 6.42 -9.87
N VAL A 21 -10.37 5.50 -10.34
CA VAL A 21 -10.18 4.84 -11.65
C VAL A 21 -10.17 5.92 -12.75
N ASP A 22 -9.42 5.71 -13.82
CA ASP A 22 -9.27 6.62 -14.97
C ASP A 22 -8.69 8.02 -14.68
N HIS A 23 -8.26 8.32 -13.45
CA HIS A 23 -7.53 9.56 -13.14
C HIS A 23 -6.08 9.57 -13.64
N GLY A 24 -5.57 8.45 -14.18
CA GLY A 24 -4.28 8.35 -14.84
C GLY A 24 -3.12 7.99 -13.92
N LYS A 25 -3.34 7.19 -12.87
CA LYS A 25 -2.29 6.72 -11.94
C LYS A 25 -1.18 5.97 -12.67
N THR A 26 -1.53 4.93 -13.41
CA THR A 26 -0.56 4.12 -14.19
C THR A 26 0.13 4.94 -15.28
N THR A 27 -0.59 5.87 -15.92
CA THR A 27 0.00 6.82 -16.88
C THR A 27 1.01 7.73 -16.20
N LEU A 28 0.71 8.21 -14.98
CA LEU A 28 1.64 9.02 -14.20
C LEU A 28 2.88 8.21 -13.79
N THR A 29 2.70 6.96 -13.35
CA THR A 29 3.80 6.06 -13.03
C THR A 29 4.72 5.85 -14.23
N ALA A 30 4.17 5.62 -15.43
CA ALA A 30 4.94 5.54 -16.67
C ALA A 30 5.65 6.86 -17.00
N ALA A 31 4.97 8.01 -16.83
CA ALA A 31 5.55 9.34 -17.07
C ALA A 31 6.73 9.64 -16.14
N ILE A 32 6.62 9.28 -14.85
CA ILE A 32 7.73 9.43 -13.89
C ILE A 32 8.93 8.59 -14.34
N THR A 33 8.73 7.31 -14.69
CA THR A 33 9.85 6.45 -15.15
C THR A 33 10.46 6.97 -16.43
N LYS A 34 9.67 7.56 -17.35
CA LYS A 34 10.16 8.17 -18.58
C LYS A 34 11.07 9.37 -18.30
N VAL A 35 10.57 10.36 -17.55
CA VAL A 35 11.31 11.59 -17.22
C VAL A 35 12.55 11.27 -16.39
N MET A 36 12.48 10.35 -15.43
CA MET A 36 13.63 9.92 -14.64
C MET A 36 14.65 9.14 -15.50
N SER A 37 14.21 8.34 -16.48
CA SER A 37 15.07 7.64 -17.42
C SER A 37 15.87 8.62 -18.29
N ASP A 38 15.24 9.67 -18.77
CA ASP A 38 15.91 10.70 -19.57
C ASP A 38 16.99 11.46 -18.77
N LYS A 39 16.92 11.43 -17.44
CA LYS A 39 17.93 11.93 -16.49
C LYS A 39 18.93 10.87 -16.01
N GLY A 40 18.80 9.63 -16.46
CA GLY A 40 19.68 8.52 -16.05
C GLY A 40 19.36 7.90 -14.67
N GLY A 41 18.23 8.26 -14.07
CA GLY A 41 17.78 7.77 -12.75
C GLY A 41 16.77 6.62 -12.81
N ALA A 42 16.45 6.08 -13.96
CA ALA A 42 15.51 4.97 -14.12
C ALA A 42 15.72 4.19 -15.41
N ASN A 43 15.05 3.03 -15.52
CA ASN A 43 14.71 2.42 -16.79
C ASN A 43 13.26 2.78 -17.11
N PHE A 44 13.00 3.31 -18.32
CA PHE A 44 11.63 3.60 -18.72
C PHE A 44 10.78 2.34 -18.73
N VAL A 45 9.61 2.41 -18.06
CA VAL A 45 8.61 1.35 -18.03
C VAL A 45 7.34 1.89 -18.66
N ALA A 46 6.99 1.38 -19.84
CA ALA A 46 5.79 1.81 -20.55
C ALA A 46 4.51 1.32 -19.84
N TYR A 47 3.39 1.99 -20.10
CA TYR A 47 2.08 1.68 -19.53
C TYR A 47 1.71 0.19 -19.62
N ASP A 48 1.85 -0.41 -20.79
CA ASP A 48 1.55 -1.82 -21.07
C ASP A 48 2.54 -2.81 -20.42
N GLN A 49 3.63 -2.31 -19.88
CA GLN A 49 4.60 -3.07 -19.09
C GLN A 49 4.34 -2.95 -17.58
N ILE A 50 3.56 -1.97 -17.14
CA ILE A 50 3.06 -1.83 -15.77
C ILE A 50 1.83 -2.74 -15.62
N ASP A 51 0.78 -2.50 -16.40
CA ASP A 51 -0.43 -3.34 -16.48
C ASP A 51 -0.19 -4.51 -17.46
N LYS A 52 0.34 -5.61 -16.94
CA LYS A 52 0.83 -6.73 -17.78
C LYS A 52 -0.20 -7.81 -18.01
N ALA A 53 -1.12 -8.02 -17.06
CA ALA A 53 -2.07 -9.11 -17.12
C ALA A 53 -3.02 -8.95 -18.32
N PRO A 54 -3.37 -10.04 -19.03
CA PRO A 54 -4.31 -9.97 -20.16
C PRO A 54 -5.63 -9.30 -19.78
N GLU A 55 -6.10 -9.51 -18.55
CA GLU A 55 -7.34 -8.93 -18.04
C GLU A 55 -7.21 -7.42 -17.79
N GLU A 56 -6.07 -6.95 -17.28
CA GLU A 56 -5.75 -5.53 -17.11
C GLU A 56 -5.76 -4.81 -18.47
N LYS A 57 -5.09 -5.40 -19.46
CA LYS A 57 -5.04 -4.88 -20.83
C LYS A 57 -6.40 -4.85 -21.51
N ALA A 58 -7.22 -5.91 -21.33
CA ALA A 58 -8.54 -6.01 -21.92
C ALA A 58 -9.54 -5.01 -21.33
N ARG A 59 -9.41 -4.70 -20.04
CA ARG A 59 -10.31 -3.76 -19.34
C ARG A 59 -9.76 -2.33 -19.27
N GLY A 60 -8.47 -2.11 -19.53
CA GLY A 60 -7.81 -0.81 -19.38
C GLY A 60 -7.73 -0.32 -17.96
N ILE A 61 -7.75 -1.23 -16.97
CA ILE A 61 -7.70 -0.90 -15.52
C ILE A 61 -6.64 -1.74 -14.82
N THR A 62 -5.97 -1.16 -13.84
CA THR A 62 -5.04 -1.88 -12.96
C THR A 62 -5.81 -2.76 -11.97
N ILE A 63 -5.48 -4.04 -11.91
CA ILE A 63 -6.09 -5.03 -11.01
C ILE A 63 -5.13 -5.36 -9.87
N SER A 64 -3.88 -5.66 -10.19
CA SER A 64 -2.84 -6.00 -9.23
C SER A 64 -1.89 -4.83 -9.01
N THR A 65 -1.29 -4.74 -7.83
CA THR A 65 -0.23 -3.77 -7.59
C THR A 65 0.98 -4.05 -8.47
N ALA A 66 1.51 -3.01 -9.11
CA ALA A 66 2.75 -3.10 -9.87
C ALA A 66 3.85 -2.30 -9.17
N HIS A 67 5.09 -2.80 -9.26
CA HIS A 67 6.24 -2.15 -8.65
C HIS A 67 7.23 -1.71 -9.73
N VAL A 68 7.63 -0.45 -9.68
CA VAL A 68 8.71 0.10 -10.51
C VAL A 68 9.74 0.79 -9.62
N GLU A 69 10.97 0.91 -10.12
CA GLU A 69 12.05 1.61 -9.41
C GLU A 69 12.54 2.82 -10.20
N TYR A 70 12.91 3.88 -9.50
CA TYR A 70 13.61 5.04 -10.04
C TYR A 70 14.34 5.81 -8.95
N GLU A 71 15.19 6.73 -9.35
CA GLU A 71 15.98 7.55 -8.45
C GLU A 71 15.88 9.02 -8.79
N THR A 72 15.86 9.86 -7.75
CA THR A 72 16.20 11.28 -7.82
C THR A 72 17.66 11.46 -7.41
N GLU A 73 18.12 12.70 -7.37
CA GLU A 73 19.45 13.00 -6.80
C GLU A 73 19.54 12.61 -5.31
N LYS A 74 18.42 12.70 -4.57
CA LYS A 74 18.37 12.53 -3.13
C LYS A 74 18.03 11.11 -2.69
N ARG A 75 17.16 10.37 -3.42
CA ARG A 75 16.57 9.11 -2.97
C ARG A 75 16.43 8.08 -4.08
N HIS A 76 16.44 6.80 -3.67
CA HIS A 76 15.95 5.68 -4.46
C HIS A 76 14.49 5.39 -4.06
N TYR A 77 13.62 5.25 -5.05
CA TYR A 77 12.20 4.99 -4.86
C TYR A 77 11.79 3.61 -5.37
N ALA A 78 11.08 2.86 -4.53
CA ALA A 78 10.18 1.80 -4.97
C ALA A 78 8.79 2.42 -5.10
N HIS A 79 8.21 2.37 -6.28
CA HIS A 79 6.89 2.93 -6.55
C HIS A 79 5.87 1.82 -6.75
N VAL A 80 4.80 1.87 -5.97
CA VAL A 80 3.66 0.95 -6.01
C VAL A 80 2.52 1.60 -6.79
N ASP A 81 2.22 1.10 -7.97
CA ASP A 81 1.03 1.50 -8.70
C ASP A 81 -0.18 0.73 -8.18
N CYS A 82 -1.15 1.45 -7.60
CA CYS A 82 -2.32 0.85 -6.97
C CYS A 82 -3.54 0.85 -7.89
N PRO A 83 -4.37 -0.22 -7.86
CA PRO A 83 -5.64 -0.22 -8.56
C PRO A 83 -6.55 0.90 -8.07
N GLY A 84 -7.36 1.46 -8.98
CA GLY A 84 -8.32 2.52 -8.67
C GLY A 84 -9.77 2.04 -8.50
N HIS A 85 -10.08 0.84 -9.01
CA HIS A 85 -11.45 0.33 -9.04
C HIS A 85 -11.87 -0.25 -7.69
N ALA A 86 -13.12 -0.02 -7.30
CA ALA A 86 -13.69 -0.46 -6.01
C ALA A 86 -13.58 -1.98 -5.77
N ASP A 87 -13.67 -2.80 -6.82
CA ASP A 87 -13.57 -4.27 -6.71
C ASP A 87 -12.16 -4.73 -6.26
N TYR A 88 -11.13 -3.90 -6.45
CA TYR A 88 -9.74 -4.23 -6.16
C TYR A 88 -9.17 -3.47 -4.94
N VAL A 89 -10.04 -2.91 -4.10
CA VAL A 89 -9.66 -2.17 -2.88
C VAL A 89 -8.75 -3.01 -1.97
N LYS A 90 -8.92 -4.33 -1.94
CA LYS A 90 -8.04 -5.25 -1.22
C LYS A 90 -6.56 -5.11 -1.65
N ASN A 91 -6.32 -5.04 -2.95
CA ASN A 91 -4.98 -4.85 -3.50
C ASN A 91 -4.48 -3.42 -3.24
N MET A 92 -5.38 -2.43 -3.28
CA MET A 92 -5.06 -1.05 -2.90
C MET A 92 -4.62 -0.94 -1.44
N ILE A 93 -5.35 -1.58 -0.49
CA ILE A 93 -4.98 -1.57 0.93
C ILE A 93 -3.59 -2.21 1.13
N THR A 94 -3.34 -3.35 0.47
CA THR A 94 -2.03 -4.02 0.52
C THR A 94 -0.92 -3.12 -0.02
N GLY A 95 -1.13 -2.46 -1.16
CA GLY A 95 -0.17 -1.52 -1.73
C GLY A 95 0.05 -0.31 -0.82
N ALA A 96 -1.02 0.29 -0.31
CA ALA A 96 -0.93 1.46 0.56
C ALA A 96 -0.20 1.16 1.89
N ALA A 97 -0.36 -0.03 2.44
CA ALA A 97 0.34 -0.45 3.66
C ALA A 97 1.88 -0.51 3.49
N GLN A 98 2.37 -0.56 2.26
CA GLN A 98 3.81 -0.56 1.95
C GLN A 98 4.40 0.84 1.81
N MET A 99 3.57 1.87 1.67
CA MET A 99 4.00 3.22 1.32
C MET A 99 4.54 3.99 2.53
N ASP A 100 5.64 4.68 2.31
CA ASP A 100 6.18 5.71 3.21
C ASP A 100 5.62 7.11 2.87
N GLY A 101 4.94 7.23 1.75
CA GLY A 101 4.21 8.38 1.27
C GLY A 101 3.40 8.06 0.03
N ALA A 102 2.41 8.87 -0.31
CA ALA A 102 1.55 8.64 -1.46
C ALA A 102 1.48 9.86 -2.39
N ILE A 103 1.28 9.59 -3.68
CA ILE A 103 0.90 10.58 -4.69
C ILE A 103 -0.58 10.39 -4.97
N LEU A 104 -1.40 11.36 -4.57
CA LEU A 104 -2.81 11.38 -4.88
C LEU A 104 -3.01 11.95 -6.29
N VAL A 105 -3.55 11.14 -7.19
CA VAL A 105 -3.81 11.55 -8.57
C VAL A 105 -5.29 11.89 -8.73
N VAL A 106 -5.55 13.13 -9.14
CA VAL A 106 -6.91 13.63 -9.38
C VAL A 106 -6.99 14.18 -10.80
N ASN A 107 -8.03 13.80 -11.54
CA ASN A 107 -8.32 14.40 -12.85
C ASN A 107 -8.83 15.83 -12.66
N ALA A 108 -8.23 16.78 -13.34
CA ALA A 108 -8.55 18.20 -13.23
C ALA A 108 -9.98 18.55 -13.69
N ALA A 109 -10.55 17.77 -14.61
CA ALA A 109 -11.91 17.99 -15.11
C ALA A 109 -12.99 17.42 -14.17
N ASP A 110 -12.70 16.30 -13.46
CA ASP A 110 -13.69 15.58 -12.67
C ASP A 110 -13.64 15.95 -11.18
N GLY A 111 -12.48 16.44 -10.71
CA GLY A 111 -12.24 16.66 -9.28
C GLY A 111 -12.17 15.37 -8.44
N PRO A 112 -12.33 15.49 -7.11
CA PRO A 112 -12.35 14.34 -6.21
C PRO A 112 -13.59 13.47 -6.39
N MET A 113 -13.40 12.22 -6.78
CA MET A 113 -14.43 11.21 -7.02
C MET A 113 -14.58 10.23 -5.83
N PRO A 114 -15.59 9.35 -5.78
CA PRO A 114 -15.81 8.48 -4.61
C PRO A 114 -14.59 7.65 -4.19
N GLN A 115 -13.87 7.01 -5.12
CA GLN A 115 -12.67 6.25 -4.76
C GLN A 115 -11.51 7.16 -4.33
N THR A 116 -11.46 8.43 -4.76
CA THR A 116 -10.49 9.40 -4.23
C THR A 116 -10.65 9.53 -2.72
N ARG A 117 -11.89 9.69 -2.24
CA ARG A 117 -12.23 9.78 -0.81
C ARG A 117 -11.87 8.49 -0.06
N GLU A 118 -12.25 7.34 -0.62
CA GLU A 118 -11.94 6.03 -0.02
C GLU A 118 -10.42 5.79 0.06
N HIS A 119 -9.66 6.14 -0.96
CA HIS A 119 -8.20 5.95 -0.99
C HIS A 119 -7.48 6.85 0.03
N ILE A 120 -7.91 8.11 0.20
CA ILE A 120 -7.35 9.00 1.23
C ILE A 120 -7.64 8.43 2.62
N LEU A 121 -8.87 7.98 2.88
CA LEU A 121 -9.27 7.35 4.13
C LEU A 121 -8.40 6.11 4.42
N LEU A 122 -8.28 5.22 3.45
CA LEU A 122 -7.49 3.98 3.60
C LEU A 122 -6.01 4.28 3.81
N ALA A 123 -5.42 5.22 3.06
CA ALA A 123 -4.06 5.66 3.27
C ALA A 123 -3.83 6.16 4.71
N ARG A 124 -4.78 6.95 5.24
CA ARG A 124 -4.73 7.39 6.63
C ARG A 124 -4.78 6.24 7.62
N GLN A 125 -5.65 5.25 7.38
CA GLN A 125 -5.85 4.10 8.26
C GLN A 125 -4.62 3.16 8.30
N VAL A 126 -4.02 2.88 7.15
CA VAL A 126 -2.80 2.05 7.10
C VAL A 126 -1.56 2.82 7.58
N GLY A 127 -1.68 4.13 7.79
CA GLY A 127 -0.63 4.94 8.41
C GLY A 127 0.33 5.59 7.42
N VAL A 128 -0.09 5.85 6.18
CA VAL A 128 0.70 6.67 5.23
C VAL A 128 0.92 8.06 5.85
N PRO A 129 2.16 8.47 6.10
CA PRO A 129 2.44 9.66 6.89
C PRO A 129 2.25 10.97 6.13
N ALA A 130 2.44 10.97 4.81
CA ALA A 130 2.36 12.18 3.98
C ALA A 130 1.84 11.89 2.58
N ILE A 131 1.18 12.89 1.99
CA ILE A 131 0.62 12.87 0.64
C ILE A 131 1.14 14.07 -0.14
N VAL A 132 1.41 13.87 -1.43
CA VAL A 132 1.60 14.92 -2.44
C VAL A 132 0.51 14.75 -3.49
N VAL A 133 -0.03 15.82 -4.05
CA VAL A 133 -1.11 15.74 -5.04
C VAL A 133 -0.58 16.04 -6.43
N PHE A 134 -0.99 15.23 -7.41
CA PHE A 134 -0.83 15.53 -8.83
C PHE A 134 -2.20 15.73 -9.47
N LEU A 135 -2.52 17.00 -9.82
CA LEU A 135 -3.72 17.37 -10.57
C LEU A 135 -3.43 17.11 -12.04
N ASN A 136 -3.90 15.95 -12.51
CA ASN A 136 -3.60 15.40 -13.83
C ASN A 136 -4.59 15.87 -14.89
N LYS A 137 -4.21 15.72 -16.15
CA LYS A 137 -5.02 16.05 -17.35
C LYS A 137 -5.40 17.53 -17.44
N VAL A 138 -4.55 18.43 -16.95
CA VAL A 138 -4.81 19.88 -17.04
C VAL A 138 -4.88 20.39 -18.47
N ASP A 139 -4.28 19.66 -19.42
CA ASP A 139 -4.40 19.90 -20.86
C ASP A 139 -5.81 19.81 -21.42
N THR A 140 -6.73 19.15 -20.70
CA THR A 140 -8.14 19.03 -21.09
C THR A 140 -9.02 20.15 -20.54
N VAL A 141 -8.50 20.98 -19.61
CA VAL A 141 -9.25 22.03 -18.92
C VAL A 141 -8.78 23.40 -19.39
N GLN A 142 -9.67 24.16 -20.01
CA GLN A 142 -9.38 25.53 -20.46
C GLN A 142 -9.70 26.59 -19.39
N ASP A 143 -10.63 26.28 -18.49
CA ASP A 143 -11.10 27.17 -17.43
C ASP A 143 -10.17 27.13 -16.22
N LYS A 144 -9.48 28.25 -15.94
CA LYS A 144 -8.60 28.37 -14.78
C LYS A 144 -9.34 28.41 -13.45
N GLU A 145 -10.55 28.97 -13.44
CA GLU A 145 -11.38 29.04 -12.22
C GLU A 145 -11.78 27.62 -11.76
N LEU A 146 -12.06 26.72 -12.72
CA LEU A 146 -12.32 25.32 -12.43
C LEU A 146 -11.11 24.64 -11.75
N LEU A 147 -9.89 24.90 -12.23
CA LEU A 147 -8.67 24.36 -11.63
C LEU A 147 -8.46 24.83 -10.18
N GLU A 148 -8.80 26.10 -9.89
CA GLU A 148 -8.71 26.66 -8.53
C GLU A 148 -9.78 26.04 -7.61
N LEU A 149 -11.01 25.86 -8.12
CA LEU A 149 -12.09 25.22 -7.39
C LEU A 149 -11.77 23.77 -7.01
N VAL A 150 -11.27 23.00 -7.98
CA VAL A 150 -10.88 21.60 -7.75
C VAL A 150 -9.72 21.53 -6.75
N GLU A 151 -8.74 22.42 -6.83
CA GLU A 151 -7.65 22.49 -5.86
C GLU A 151 -8.19 22.75 -4.44
N MET A 152 -9.12 23.68 -4.29
CA MET A 152 -9.75 24.00 -3.01
C MET A 152 -10.51 22.79 -2.44
N GLU A 153 -11.29 22.11 -3.27
CA GLU A 153 -12.02 20.89 -2.86
C GLU A 153 -11.07 19.77 -2.41
N ILE A 154 -9.94 19.58 -3.10
CA ILE A 154 -8.91 18.60 -2.70
C ILE A 154 -8.33 18.97 -1.32
N ARG A 155 -8.03 20.25 -1.06
CA ARG A 155 -7.47 20.72 0.21
C ARG A 155 -8.45 20.50 1.37
N GLU A 156 -9.72 20.85 1.16
CA GLU A 156 -10.78 20.60 2.15
C GLU A 156 -10.95 19.10 2.43
N LEU A 157 -10.95 18.29 1.38
CA LEU A 157 -11.06 16.85 1.51
C LEU A 157 -9.88 16.26 2.30
N LEU A 158 -8.64 16.62 1.99
CA LEU A 158 -7.46 16.16 2.72
C LEU A 158 -7.49 16.58 4.20
N THR A 159 -7.95 17.81 4.47
CA THR A 159 -8.11 18.33 5.83
C THR A 159 -9.14 17.53 6.61
N SER A 160 -10.27 17.17 5.99
CA SER A 160 -11.32 16.36 6.63
C SER A 160 -10.82 14.97 7.05
N TYR A 161 -9.85 14.41 6.35
CA TYR A 161 -9.17 13.15 6.69
C TYR A 161 -7.88 13.35 7.50
N GLN A 162 -7.72 14.51 8.16
CA GLN A 162 -6.61 14.82 9.07
C GLN A 162 -5.22 14.83 8.40
N PHE A 163 -5.14 15.11 7.12
CA PHE A 163 -3.91 15.53 6.46
C PHE A 163 -3.82 17.06 6.46
N PRO A 164 -2.62 17.66 6.44
CA PRO A 164 -2.46 19.13 6.47
C PRO A 164 -2.77 19.74 5.09
N GLY A 165 -4.04 19.71 4.66
CA GLY A 165 -4.50 20.06 3.31
C GLY A 165 -3.98 21.41 2.79
N ASP A 166 -3.91 22.44 3.66
CA ASP A 166 -3.41 23.76 3.29
C ASP A 166 -1.92 23.78 2.92
N LYS A 167 -1.12 22.82 3.43
CA LYS A 167 0.33 22.77 3.27
C LYS A 167 0.77 21.73 2.23
N ILE A 168 -0.13 20.86 1.80
CA ILE A 168 0.19 19.79 0.85
C ILE A 168 0.49 20.39 -0.52
N PRO A 169 1.63 20.05 -1.16
CA PRO A 169 1.91 20.45 -2.52
C PRO A 169 0.88 19.86 -3.49
N ILE A 170 0.34 20.70 -4.37
CA ILE A 170 -0.53 20.29 -5.48
C ILE A 170 0.15 20.74 -6.77
N ILE A 171 0.65 19.78 -7.53
CA ILE A 171 1.31 19.99 -8.80
C ILE A 171 0.31 19.78 -9.92
N LYS A 172 0.23 20.73 -10.85
CA LYS A 172 -0.68 20.73 -12.00
C LYS A 172 0.06 20.32 -13.26
N GLY A 173 -0.40 19.26 -13.96
CA GLY A 173 0.28 18.78 -15.16
C GLY A 173 -0.53 17.75 -15.93
N SER A 174 0.10 17.20 -16.96
CA SER A 174 -0.46 16.11 -17.77
C SER A 174 0.56 14.98 -17.90
N ALA A 175 0.24 13.83 -17.31
CA ALA A 175 1.07 12.64 -17.40
C ALA A 175 1.23 12.16 -18.86
N LEU A 176 0.16 12.28 -19.67
CA LEU A 176 0.24 11.94 -21.09
C LEU A 176 1.19 12.85 -21.85
N LYS A 177 1.10 14.17 -21.61
CA LYS A 177 2.01 15.15 -22.22
C LYS A 177 3.47 14.92 -21.81
N ALA A 178 3.72 14.46 -20.61
CA ALA A 178 5.07 14.07 -20.17
C ALA A 178 5.63 12.89 -20.98
N ILE A 179 4.80 11.87 -21.25
CA ILE A 179 5.20 10.74 -22.10
C ILE A 179 5.46 11.20 -23.55
N GLU A 180 4.67 12.14 -24.04
CA GLU A 180 4.84 12.76 -25.38
C GLU A 180 6.04 13.71 -25.48
N GLY A 181 6.67 14.06 -24.35
CA GLY A 181 7.84 14.94 -24.27
C GLY A 181 7.51 16.44 -24.30
N ASP A 182 6.26 16.82 -24.02
CA ASP A 182 5.88 18.23 -23.83
C ASP A 182 6.60 18.81 -22.62
N ALA A 183 7.33 19.89 -22.82
CA ALA A 183 8.19 20.48 -21.79
C ALA A 183 7.38 21.18 -20.68
N GLU A 184 6.33 21.91 -21.02
CA GLU A 184 5.61 22.82 -20.09
C GLU A 184 4.51 22.11 -19.31
N LEU A 185 3.65 21.34 -19.99
CA LEU A 185 2.53 20.64 -19.36
C LEU A 185 2.88 19.25 -18.88
N GLY A 186 4.00 18.69 -19.33
CA GLY A 186 4.42 17.32 -19.07
C GLY A 186 5.70 17.23 -18.22
N VAL A 187 6.86 17.41 -18.83
CA VAL A 187 8.17 17.12 -18.23
C VAL A 187 8.41 17.94 -16.97
N LYS A 188 8.26 19.26 -17.04
CA LYS A 188 8.47 20.18 -15.92
C LYS A 188 7.55 19.88 -14.71
N PRO A 189 6.22 19.65 -14.86
CA PRO A 189 5.39 19.21 -13.75
C PRO A 189 5.83 17.89 -13.11
N ILE A 190 6.34 16.92 -13.88
CA ILE A 190 6.87 15.68 -13.29
C ILE A 190 8.15 15.95 -12.48
N GLU A 191 9.01 16.83 -12.93
CA GLU A 191 10.20 17.25 -12.17
C GLU A 191 9.81 17.97 -10.88
N GLU A 192 8.84 18.88 -10.94
CA GLU A 192 8.29 19.58 -9.79
C GLU A 192 7.61 18.59 -8.80
N LEU A 193 6.88 17.59 -9.31
CA LEU A 193 6.30 16.53 -8.50
C LEU A 193 7.38 15.75 -7.75
N MET A 194 8.43 15.31 -8.43
CA MET A 194 9.50 14.55 -7.79
C MET A 194 10.28 15.37 -6.77
N LYS A 195 10.46 16.66 -7.03
CA LYS A 195 11.02 17.59 -6.04
C LYS A 195 10.12 17.73 -4.82
N ALA A 196 8.80 17.89 -5.02
CA ALA A 196 7.84 17.96 -3.93
C ALA A 196 7.79 16.66 -3.11
N VAL A 197 7.90 15.51 -3.75
CA VAL A 197 8.00 14.19 -3.10
C VAL A 197 9.26 14.12 -2.24
N ASP A 198 10.43 14.52 -2.77
CA ASP A 198 11.70 14.54 -2.03
C ASP A 198 11.65 15.45 -0.78
N GLU A 199 10.88 16.54 -0.84
CA GLU A 199 10.80 17.55 0.24
C GLU A 199 9.68 17.25 1.26
N THR A 200 8.56 16.69 0.82
CA THR A 200 7.36 16.52 1.64
C THR A 200 7.31 15.15 2.34
N ILE A 201 7.72 14.08 1.62
CA ILE A 201 7.68 12.75 2.20
C ILE A 201 8.84 12.60 3.20
N PRO A 202 8.55 12.31 4.49
CA PRO A 202 9.60 12.16 5.49
C PRO A 202 10.51 10.98 5.16
N GLN A 203 11.78 11.04 5.61
CA GLN A 203 12.63 9.85 5.59
C GLN A 203 12.05 8.83 6.56
N PRO A 204 11.67 7.62 6.10
CA PRO A 204 11.02 6.67 6.96
C PRO A 204 11.99 6.10 8.00
N ASP A 205 11.47 5.89 9.22
CA ASP A 205 12.18 5.12 10.24
C ASP A 205 12.21 3.64 9.84
N ARG A 206 13.37 3.01 9.99
CA ARG A 206 13.63 1.62 9.61
C ARG A 206 14.05 0.83 10.83
N PRO A 207 13.11 0.12 11.51
CA PRO A 207 13.41 -0.64 12.73
C PRO A 207 14.21 -1.92 12.41
N LYS A 208 15.51 -1.77 12.12
CA LYS A 208 16.42 -2.86 11.73
C LYS A 208 16.84 -3.75 12.90
N ASP A 209 16.80 -3.25 14.11
CA ASP A 209 17.18 -3.91 15.37
C ASP A 209 16.08 -4.83 15.93
N LYS A 210 14.87 -4.77 15.38
CA LYS A 210 13.79 -5.70 15.73
C LYS A 210 13.95 -7.06 15.02
N PRO A 211 13.32 -8.12 15.53
CA PRO A 211 13.24 -9.40 14.81
C PRO A 211 12.65 -9.23 13.40
N PHE A 212 13.22 -9.92 12.41
CA PHE A 212 12.74 -9.88 11.04
C PHE A 212 11.25 -10.26 10.94
N LEU A 213 10.49 -9.47 10.17
CA LEU A 213 9.10 -9.74 9.83
C LEU A 213 8.77 -9.13 8.46
N MET A 214 8.20 -9.96 7.58
CA MET A 214 7.75 -9.57 6.24
C MET A 214 6.37 -10.18 5.95
N PRO A 215 5.30 -9.37 5.81
CA PRO A 215 4.01 -9.84 5.28
C PRO A 215 4.17 -10.36 3.85
N ILE A 216 3.57 -11.50 3.56
CA ILE A 216 3.62 -12.13 2.23
C ILE A 216 2.49 -11.54 1.37
N GLU A 217 2.87 -11.01 0.21
CA GLU A 217 1.97 -10.41 -0.78
C GLU A 217 1.66 -11.34 -1.92
N ASP A 218 2.70 -11.90 -2.52
CA ASP A 218 2.58 -12.83 -3.63
C ASP A 218 3.51 -14.02 -3.47
N VAL A 219 3.13 -15.11 -4.13
CA VAL A 219 3.87 -16.38 -4.12
C VAL A 219 4.08 -16.88 -5.54
N PHE A 220 5.34 -17.07 -5.90
CA PHE A 220 5.75 -17.53 -7.22
C PHE A 220 6.52 -18.84 -7.13
N SER A 221 6.34 -19.70 -8.16
CA SER A 221 7.24 -20.82 -8.42
C SER A 221 8.21 -20.45 -9.52
N ILE A 222 9.50 -20.57 -9.25
CA ILE A 222 10.55 -20.37 -10.28
C ILE A 222 11.15 -21.73 -10.61
N SER A 223 11.01 -22.15 -11.87
CA SER A 223 11.57 -23.43 -12.34
C SER A 223 13.06 -23.53 -12.02
N GLY A 224 13.48 -24.62 -11.37
CA GLY A 224 14.86 -24.86 -10.96
C GLY A 224 15.37 -24.04 -9.76
N ARG A 225 14.55 -23.15 -9.17
CA ARG A 225 14.94 -22.32 -8.00
C ARG A 225 14.06 -22.51 -6.77
N GLY A 226 12.81 -22.95 -6.95
CA GLY A 226 11.86 -23.17 -5.85
C GLY A 226 10.82 -22.09 -5.69
N THR A 227 10.26 -21.98 -4.50
CA THR A 227 9.22 -21.00 -4.15
C THR A 227 9.84 -19.67 -3.74
N VAL A 228 9.31 -18.59 -4.30
CA VAL A 228 9.65 -17.22 -3.96
C VAL A 228 8.41 -16.55 -3.38
N VAL A 229 8.57 -15.92 -2.24
CA VAL A 229 7.55 -15.05 -1.64
C VAL A 229 8.00 -13.60 -1.74
N THR A 230 7.08 -12.70 -2.07
CA THR A 230 7.36 -11.27 -2.12
C THR A 230 6.65 -10.52 -1.01
N GLY A 231 7.22 -9.40 -0.61
CA GLY A 231 6.64 -8.50 0.36
C GLY A 231 7.60 -7.36 0.74
N ARG A 232 7.07 -6.39 1.46
CA ARG A 232 7.89 -5.37 2.11
C ARG A 232 8.31 -5.84 3.49
N ILE A 233 9.58 -5.74 3.80
CA ILE A 233 10.09 -6.01 5.16
C ILE A 233 9.54 -4.93 6.11
N GLU A 234 8.69 -5.34 7.05
CA GLU A 234 8.07 -4.45 8.04
C GLU A 234 9.09 -4.02 9.10
N GLN A 235 9.92 -4.97 9.54
CA GLN A 235 10.98 -4.75 10.54
C GLN A 235 12.09 -5.78 10.42
N GLY A 236 13.26 -5.44 11.00
CA GLY A 236 14.41 -6.33 11.10
C GLY A 236 15.21 -6.45 9.81
N VAL A 237 16.02 -7.49 9.79
CA VAL A 237 16.97 -7.79 8.71
C VAL A 237 16.91 -9.28 8.41
N VAL A 238 17.04 -9.66 7.14
CA VAL A 238 17.13 -11.04 6.68
C VAL A 238 18.37 -11.23 5.81
N ASN A 239 19.11 -12.31 6.07
CA ASN A 239 20.28 -12.72 5.29
C ASN A 239 20.02 -14.04 4.56
N THR A 240 20.81 -14.31 3.55
CA THR A 240 20.85 -15.64 2.95
C THR A 240 21.31 -16.66 3.99
N ASN A 241 20.61 -17.80 4.06
CA ASN A 241 20.72 -18.91 5.01
C ASN A 241 20.12 -18.66 6.39
N ASP A 242 19.42 -17.55 6.63
CA ASP A 242 18.65 -17.40 7.86
C ASP A 242 17.51 -18.42 7.92
N GLU A 243 17.34 -19.02 9.12
CA GLU A 243 16.17 -19.83 9.44
C GLU A 243 14.97 -18.91 9.70
N LEU A 244 13.83 -19.24 9.08
CA LEU A 244 12.59 -18.45 9.14
C LEU A 244 11.39 -19.34 9.41
N GLU A 245 10.30 -18.72 9.82
CA GLU A 245 8.97 -19.35 9.96
C GLU A 245 7.95 -18.63 9.09
N ILE A 246 7.04 -19.41 8.50
CA ILE A 246 5.84 -18.95 7.79
C ILE A 246 4.68 -19.11 8.76
N ILE A 247 4.00 -18.01 9.11
CA ILE A 247 3.07 -17.95 10.24
C ILE A 247 1.74 -17.33 9.82
N GLY A 248 0.65 -17.86 10.34
CA GLY A 248 -0.73 -17.42 10.11
C GLY A 248 -1.48 -18.25 9.07
N ILE A 249 -2.81 -18.20 9.10
CA ILE A 249 -3.77 -18.89 8.23
C ILE A 249 -3.65 -20.41 8.29
N LYS A 250 -2.46 -20.96 8.07
CA LYS A 250 -2.12 -22.40 8.12
C LYS A 250 -1.18 -22.69 9.29
N ASP A 251 -0.91 -23.96 9.51
CA ASP A 251 0.07 -24.40 10.49
C ASP A 251 1.45 -23.75 10.21
N THR A 252 2.11 -23.34 11.28
CA THR A 252 3.44 -22.71 11.19
C THR A 252 4.46 -23.68 10.58
N GLN A 253 5.17 -23.22 9.57
CA GLN A 253 6.20 -24.00 8.86
C GLN A 253 7.56 -23.35 8.99
N LYS A 254 8.60 -24.18 9.12
CA LYS A 254 9.99 -23.74 9.14
C LYS A 254 10.57 -23.80 7.73
N THR A 255 11.39 -22.82 7.42
CA THR A 255 12.10 -22.74 6.14
C THR A 255 13.45 -22.03 6.29
N VAL A 256 14.21 -21.98 5.22
CA VAL A 256 15.48 -21.24 5.15
C VAL A 256 15.43 -20.31 3.96
N CYS A 257 15.80 -19.05 4.15
CA CYS A 257 15.98 -18.08 3.08
C CYS A 257 17.24 -18.42 2.28
N THR A 258 17.10 -18.85 1.02
CA THR A 258 18.27 -19.22 0.19
C THR A 258 18.73 -18.11 -0.74
N GLY A 259 18.01 -16.99 -0.79
CA GLY A 259 18.36 -15.82 -1.59
C GLY A 259 17.38 -14.69 -1.40
N VAL A 260 17.88 -13.47 -1.52
CA VAL A 260 17.10 -12.24 -1.42
C VAL A 260 17.30 -11.44 -2.72
N GLU A 261 16.21 -10.96 -3.31
CA GLU A 261 16.25 -10.18 -4.54
C GLU A 261 15.34 -8.94 -4.40
N MET A 262 15.76 -7.83 -4.97
CA MET A 262 14.95 -6.62 -5.11
C MET A 262 15.10 -6.08 -6.55
N PHE A 263 13.98 -5.84 -7.25
CA PHE A 263 13.96 -5.42 -8.66
C PHE A 263 14.85 -6.30 -9.57
N ARG A 264 14.80 -7.64 -9.37
CA ARG A 264 15.61 -8.66 -10.09
C ARG A 264 17.12 -8.57 -9.86
N LYS A 265 17.60 -7.72 -8.96
CA LYS A 265 18.98 -7.62 -8.51
C LYS A 265 19.18 -8.40 -7.22
N LEU A 266 20.33 -9.04 -7.05
CA LEU A 266 20.66 -9.80 -5.84
C LEU A 266 20.96 -8.84 -4.69
N LEU A 267 20.47 -9.21 -3.50
CA LEU A 267 20.81 -8.58 -2.24
C LEU A 267 21.58 -9.57 -1.36
N ASP A 268 22.65 -9.12 -0.72
CA ASP A 268 23.30 -9.90 0.34
C ASP A 268 22.43 -9.91 1.61
N THR A 269 21.73 -8.81 1.87
CA THR A 269 20.89 -8.58 3.05
C THR A 269 19.65 -7.79 2.67
N GLY A 270 18.46 -8.26 3.09
CA GLY A 270 17.22 -7.48 3.05
C GLY A 270 16.99 -6.77 4.37
N GLU A 271 16.59 -5.49 4.34
CA GLU A 271 16.42 -4.65 5.53
C GLU A 271 15.00 -4.06 5.60
N ALA A 272 14.57 -3.68 6.81
CA ALA A 272 13.29 -3.01 7.03
C ALA A 272 13.06 -1.90 5.98
N GLY A 273 11.92 -1.96 5.30
CA GLY A 273 11.51 -1.07 4.22
C GLY A 273 11.80 -1.56 2.81
N ASP A 274 12.63 -2.59 2.61
CA ASP A 274 12.87 -3.14 1.29
C ASP A 274 11.68 -3.97 0.80
N ASN A 275 11.34 -3.82 -0.49
CA ASN A 275 10.41 -4.71 -1.19
C ASN A 275 11.21 -5.85 -1.82
N ILE A 276 11.15 -7.03 -1.24
CA ILE A 276 12.00 -8.15 -1.64
C ILE A 276 11.22 -9.35 -2.14
N GLY A 277 11.89 -10.18 -2.93
CA GLY A 277 11.57 -11.57 -3.16
C GLY A 277 12.53 -12.45 -2.36
N ALA A 278 12.00 -13.26 -1.44
CA ALA A 278 12.75 -14.22 -0.66
C ALA A 278 12.59 -15.63 -1.24
N LEU A 279 13.70 -16.29 -1.60
CA LEU A 279 13.70 -17.69 -2.01
C LEU A 279 13.65 -18.58 -0.78
N LEU A 280 12.71 -19.52 -0.75
CA LEU A 280 12.49 -20.42 0.37
C LEU A 280 12.87 -21.85 0.03
N ARG A 281 13.57 -22.52 0.94
CA ARG A 281 13.98 -23.92 0.82
C ARG A 281 12.90 -24.85 1.37
N GLY A 282 12.54 -25.89 0.56
CA GLY A 282 11.69 -26.97 1.04
C GLY A 282 10.22 -26.58 1.22
N ILE A 283 9.79 -25.49 0.60
CA ILE A 283 8.39 -25.02 0.61
C ILE A 283 7.84 -25.07 -0.80
N ASP A 284 6.75 -25.79 -0.98
CA ASP A 284 5.98 -25.78 -2.22
C ASP A 284 5.03 -24.57 -2.27
N ARG A 285 4.71 -24.11 -3.49
CA ARG A 285 3.85 -22.93 -3.69
C ARG A 285 2.47 -23.04 -2.98
N ASN A 286 1.90 -24.25 -2.90
CA ASN A 286 0.60 -24.49 -2.26
C ASN A 286 0.66 -24.53 -0.73
N GLN A 287 1.84 -24.57 -0.14
CA GLN A 287 2.05 -24.57 1.30
C GLN A 287 2.08 -23.15 1.88
N VAL A 288 2.34 -22.14 1.05
CA VAL A 288 2.39 -20.75 1.44
C VAL A 288 1.39 -19.94 0.64
N GLU A 289 0.81 -18.91 1.27
CA GLU A 289 -0.16 -18.04 0.61
C GLU A 289 -0.07 -16.59 1.10
N ARG A 290 -0.63 -15.67 0.30
CA ARG A 290 -0.78 -14.28 0.66
C ARG A 290 -1.50 -14.15 2.00
N GLY A 291 -0.99 -13.25 2.85
CA GLY A 291 -1.58 -12.97 4.15
C GLY A 291 -0.89 -13.65 5.33
N GLN A 292 -0.09 -14.68 5.07
CA GLN A 292 0.87 -15.17 6.04
C GLN A 292 2.04 -14.18 6.21
N VAL A 293 2.83 -14.34 7.26
CA VAL A 293 4.07 -13.59 7.44
C VAL A 293 5.27 -14.51 7.42
N LEU A 294 6.36 -14.04 6.86
CA LEU A 294 7.68 -14.64 6.99
C LEU A 294 8.41 -13.92 8.13
N ALA A 295 8.86 -14.64 9.14
CA ALA A 295 9.41 -14.03 10.35
C ALA A 295 10.57 -14.83 10.93
N LYS A 296 11.36 -14.18 11.82
CA LYS A 296 12.37 -14.85 12.63
C LYS A 296 11.68 -15.87 13.54
N PRO A 297 12.23 -17.09 13.70
CA PRO A 297 11.60 -18.14 14.51
C PRO A 297 11.24 -17.67 15.92
N GLY A 298 9.97 -17.93 16.31
CA GLY A 298 9.45 -17.61 17.63
C GLY A 298 9.20 -16.13 17.92
N SER A 299 9.39 -15.22 16.95
CA SER A 299 9.25 -13.77 17.17
C SER A 299 7.80 -13.26 17.10
N ILE A 300 6.90 -14.01 16.46
CA ILE A 300 5.47 -13.72 16.37
C ILE A 300 4.69 -15.03 16.37
N LYS A 301 3.43 -15.00 16.80
CA LYS A 301 2.56 -16.18 16.85
C LYS A 301 1.25 -15.91 16.11
N PRO A 302 0.57 -16.97 15.62
CA PRO A 302 -0.77 -16.87 15.08
C PRO A 302 -1.79 -16.80 16.23
N HIS A 303 -2.81 -15.95 16.08
CA HIS A 303 -3.85 -15.72 17.07
C HIS A 303 -5.23 -15.62 16.41
N THR A 304 -6.28 -16.03 17.13
CA THR A 304 -7.67 -16.00 16.66
C THR A 304 -8.52 -15.02 17.45
N LYS A 305 -8.13 -14.65 18.69
CA LYS A 305 -8.96 -13.84 19.57
C LYS A 305 -8.19 -12.71 20.24
N PHE A 306 -8.75 -11.50 20.16
CA PHE A 306 -8.11 -10.29 20.67
C PHE A 306 -9.13 -9.24 21.11
N GLU A 307 -8.71 -8.33 21.99
CA GLU A 307 -9.40 -7.08 22.29
C GLU A 307 -8.91 -6.00 21.34
N ALA A 308 -9.81 -5.12 20.93
CA ALA A 308 -9.53 -4.02 20.04
C ALA A 308 -10.20 -2.72 20.47
N GLN A 309 -9.58 -1.60 20.11
CA GLN A 309 -10.19 -0.29 20.07
C GLN A 309 -10.39 0.07 18.60
N ALA A 310 -11.62 0.45 18.21
CA ALA A 310 -11.92 0.75 16.80
C ALA A 310 -12.89 1.93 16.69
N TYR A 311 -12.60 2.81 15.74
CA TYR A 311 -13.50 3.87 15.32
C TYR A 311 -14.40 3.37 14.19
N ILE A 312 -15.71 3.59 14.33
CA ILE A 312 -16.72 3.19 13.34
C ILE A 312 -17.10 4.41 12.51
N LEU A 313 -16.84 4.34 11.20
CA LEU A 313 -17.05 5.45 10.28
C LEU A 313 -18.53 5.83 10.18
N LYS A 314 -18.79 7.15 10.17
CA LYS A 314 -20.10 7.73 9.90
C LYS A 314 -20.50 7.57 8.44
N LYS A 315 -21.79 7.78 8.15
CA LYS A 315 -22.33 7.76 6.78
C LYS A 315 -21.63 8.78 5.88
N GLU A 316 -21.38 9.98 6.41
CA GLU A 316 -20.72 11.09 5.70
C GLU A 316 -19.26 10.77 5.36
N GLU A 317 -18.64 9.87 6.13
CA GLU A 317 -17.28 9.36 5.91
C GLU A 317 -17.25 8.13 4.97
N GLY A 318 -18.39 7.76 4.37
CA GLY A 318 -18.55 6.57 3.52
C GLY A 318 -18.82 5.28 4.31
N GLY A 319 -18.98 5.37 5.63
CA GLY A 319 -19.19 4.24 6.52
C GLY A 319 -20.65 3.77 6.64
N ARG A 320 -21.00 3.27 7.80
CA ARG A 320 -22.35 2.75 8.11
C ARG A 320 -23.32 3.87 8.40
N HIS A 321 -24.62 3.58 8.25
CA HIS A 321 -25.72 4.43 8.67
C HIS A 321 -26.61 3.78 9.75
N THR A 322 -26.31 2.52 10.11
CA THR A 322 -27.01 1.77 11.13
C THR A 322 -26.06 1.26 12.19
N PRO A 323 -26.50 1.12 13.45
CA PRO A 323 -25.69 0.47 14.49
C PRO A 323 -25.43 -1.00 14.18
N PHE A 324 -24.48 -1.59 14.92
CA PHE A 324 -24.32 -3.03 14.96
C PHE A 324 -24.30 -3.53 16.41
N PHE A 325 -24.57 -4.81 16.56
CA PHE A 325 -24.74 -5.51 17.83
C PHE A 325 -23.67 -6.60 17.97
N SER A 326 -23.58 -7.22 19.15
CA SER A 326 -22.80 -8.45 19.33
C SER A 326 -23.18 -9.51 18.29
N LYS A 327 -22.19 -10.32 17.87
CA LYS A 327 -22.26 -11.30 16.76
C LYS A 327 -22.24 -10.67 15.35
N TYR A 328 -21.94 -9.39 15.24
CA TYR A 328 -21.62 -8.77 13.94
C TYR A 328 -20.40 -9.44 13.33
N ARG A 329 -20.44 -9.76 12.03
CA ARG A 329 -19.42 -10.55 11.32
C ARG A 329 -18.90 -9.83 10.07
N PRO A 330 -18.11 -8.78 10.23
CA PRO A 330 -17.45 -8.12 9.10
C PRO A 330 -16.15 -8.83 8.71
N GLN A 331 -15.49 -8.29 7.68
CA GLN A 331 -14.12 -8.64 7.31
C GLN A 331 -13.13 -7.71 8.01
N PHE A 332 -12.12 -8.28 8.62
CA PHE A 332 -10.98 -7.59 9.23
C PHE A 332 -9.78 -7.70 8.32
N TYR A 333 -9.25 -6.57 7.92
CA TYR A 333 -8.10 -6.47 7.03
C TYR A 333 -6.84 -6.21 7.84
N PHE A 334 -5.92 -7.17 7.83
CA PHE A 334 -4.62 -7.10 8.48
C PHE A 334 -3.52 -7.19 7.43
N ARG A 335 -2.56 -6.27 7.41
CA ARG A 335 -1.43 -6.31 6.47
C ARG A 335 -1.89 -6.63 5.03
N THR A 336 -1.63 -7.86 4.57
CA THR A 336 -1.89 -8.30 3.19
C THR A 336 -3.11 -9.23 3.05
N THR A 337 -3.88 -9.46 4.12
CA THR A 337 -5.05 -10.37 4.12
C THR A 337 -6.28 -9.79 4.77
N ASP A 338 -7.41 -10.43 4.51
CA ASP A 338 -8.67 -10.23 5.22
C ASP A 338 -9.18 -11.54 5.79
N VAL A 339 -9.78 -11.44 6.97
CA VAL A 339 -10.39 -12.57 7.66
C VAL A 339 -11.73 -12.15 8.25
N THR A 340 -12.74 -13.00 8.11
CA THR A 340 -14.01 -12.78 8.80
C THR A 340 -13.83 -12.97 10.30
N GLY A 341 -14.34 -12.04 11.08
CA GLY A 341 -14.31 -12.11 12.53
C GLY A 341 -15.67 -11.79 13.14
N GLU A 342 -15.98 -12.43 14.25
CA GLU A 342 -17.19 -12.15 15.05
C GLU A 342 -16.86 -11.16 16.15
N VAL A 343 -17.64 -10.08 16.21
CA VAL A 343 -17.52 -9.05 17.24
C VAL A 343 -18.36 -9.39 18.45
N THR A 344 -17.77 -9.32 19.64
CA THR A 344 -18.46 -9.36 20.94
C THR A 344 -18.26 -8.01 21.63
N LEU A 345 -19.36 -7.37 22.00
CA LEU A 345 -19.36 -6.10 22.72
C LEU A 345 -19.12 -6.32 24.21
N PRO A 346 -18.51 -5.35 24.91
CA PRO A 346 -18.34 -5.39 26.36
C PRO A 346 -19.69 -5.50 27.08
N GLU A 347 -19.67 -6.05 28.28
CA GLU A 347 -20.84 -6.14 29.15
C GLU A 347 -21.44 -4.75 29.41
N GLY A 348 -22.75 -4.60 29.27
CA GLY A 348 -23.46 -3.32 29.38
C GLY A 348 -23.50 -2.48 28.10
N THR A 349 -22.84 -2.91 27.01
CA THR A 349 -22.92 -2.25 25.70
C THR A 349 -23.84 -3.05 24.78
N GLU A 350 -25.01 -2.51 24.49
CA GLU A 350 -25.99 -3.19 23.62
C GLU A 350 -25.63 -3.07 22.13
N MET A 351 -25.18 -1.89 21.71
CA MET A 351 -24.88 -1.58 20.31
C MET A 351 -23.75 -0.56 20.19
N ILE A 352 -23.16 -0.47 19.00
CA ILE A 352 -22.19 0.55 18.59
C ILE A 352 -22.79 1.36 17.44
N MET A 353 -22.75 2.68 17.56
CA MET A 353 -23.23 3.61 16.54
C MET A 353 -22.13 4.02 15.57
N PRO A 354 -22.47 4.38 14.31
CA PRO A 354 -21.54 5.08 13.44
C PRO A 354 -21.05 6.38 14.11
N GLY A 355 -19.73 6.56 14.17
CA GLY A 355 -19.07 7.68 14.84
C GLY A 355 -18.54 7.34 16.23
N ASP A 356 -18.82 6.15 16.75
CA ASP A 356 -18.29 5.74 18.03
C ASP A 356 -16.85 5.24 17.93
N ASP A 357 -16.09 5.53 18.98
CA ASP A 357 -14.81 4.89 19.28
C ASP A 357 -15.03 3.81 20.33
N ALA A 358 -15.01 2.56 19.91
CA ALA A 358 -15.54 1.45 20.66
C ALA A 358 -14.49 0.39 21.01
N LYS A 359 -14.59 -0.13 22.24
CA LYS A 359 -13.88 -1.36 22.63
C LYS A 359 -14.70 -2.57 22.22
N MET A 360 -14.01 -3.60 21.70
CA MET A 360 -14.66 -4.85 21.32
C MET A 360 -13.70 -6.03 21.45
N THR A 361 -14.24 -7.21 21.61
CA THR A 361 -13.53 -8.48 21.48
C THR A 361 -13.85 -9.05 20.11
N VAL A 362 -12.83 -9.47 19.38
CA VAL A 362 -12.95 -10.06 18.03
C VAL A 362 -12.45 -11.50 18.07
N THR A 363 -13.24 -12.42 17.48
CA THR A 363 -12.84 -13.81 17.26
C THR A 363 -12.82 -14.07 15.76
N LEU A 364 -11.64 -14.33 15.22
CA LEU A 364 -11.40 -14.59 13.79
C LEU A 364 -11.69 -16.07 13.46
N ILE A 365 -12.12 -16.31 12.23
CA ILE A 365 -12.34 -17.69 11.72
C ILE A 365 -11.03 -18.42 11.37
N ASN A 366 -9.95 -17.67 11.08
CA ASN A 366 -8.61 -18.20 10.82
C ASN A 366 -7.58 -17.46 11.67
N PRO A 367 -6.51 -18.14 12.10
CA PRO A 367 -5.45 -17.51 12.88
C PRO A 367 -4.64 -16.54 12.02
N ILE A 368 -4.30 -15.40 12.56
CA ILE A 368 -3.46 -14.37 11.93
C ILE A 368 -2.24 -14.11 12.80
N ALA A 369 -1.07 -13.97 12.16
CA ALA A 369 0.14 -13.54 12.86
C ALA A 369 -0.05 -12.11 13.37
N MET A 370 -0.13 -11.91 14.69
CA MET A 370 -0.37 -10.59 15.27
C MET A 370 0.41 -10.36 16.57
N ASN A 371 0.60 -9.09 16.85
CA ASN A 371 1.09 -8.55 18.12
C ASN A 371 0.15 -7.43 18.56
N ASP A 372 0.22 -7.07 19.83
CA ASP A 372 -0.42 -5.85 20.34
C ASP A 372 0.05 -4.64 19.52
N GLY A 373 -0.87 -3.72 19.26
CA GLY A 373 -0.61 -2.55 18.42
C GLY A 373 -0.81 -2.77 16.92
N LEU A 374 -1.13 -3.99 16.46
CA LEU A 374 -1.42 -4.23 15.04
C LEU A 374 -2.69 -3.48 14.62
N LYS A 375 -2.59 -2.65 13.59
CA LYS A 375 -3.72 -1.94 13.02
C LYS A 375 -4.51 -2.82 12.05
N PHE A 376 -5.80 -2.53 11.93
CA PHE A 376 -6.70 -3.21 11.00
C PHE A 376 -7.80 -2.28 10.49
N ALA A 377 -8.34 -2.60 9.31
CA ALA A 377 -9.56 -2.00 8.80
C ALA A 377 -10.72 -2.99 8.91
N ILE A 378 -11.94 -2.46 9.11
CA ILE A 378 -13.19 -3.23 9.13
C ILE A 378 -13.94 -2.94 7.84
N ARG A 379 -14.35 -3.98 7.12
CA ARG A 379 -15.09 -3.84 5.86
C ARG A 379 -16.37 -4.67 5.85
N GLU A 380 -17.40 -4.13 5.22
CA GLU A 380 -18.69 -4.77 5.01
C GLU A 380 -19.26 -4.39 3.64
N GLY A 381 -19.74 -5.35 2.86
CA GLY A 381 -20.38 -5.09 1.57
C GLY A 381 -19.52 -4.27 0.60
N GLY A 382 -18.20 -4.50 0.58
CA GLY A 382 -17.27 -3.77 -0.28
C GLY A 382 -16.87 -2.38 0.21
N ARG A 383 -17.32 -1.94 1.39
CA ARG A 383 -17.03 -0.61 1.96
C ARG A 383 -16.21 -0.73 3.24
N THR A 384 -15.33 0.22 3.48
CA THR A 384 -14.66 0.37 4.77
C THR A 384 -15.64 1.03 5.74
N VAL A 385 -15.90 0.35 6.86
CA VAL A 385 -16.87 0.79 7.88
C VAL A 385 -16.22 1.13 9.21
N GLY A 386 -14.94 0.89 9.35
CA GLY A 386 -14.20 1.24 10.55
C GLY A 386 -12.71 0.89 10.44
N ALA A 387 -11.97 1.34 11.43
CA ALA A 387 -10.55 1.02 11.61
C ALA A 387 -10.23 0.92 13.09
N GLY A 388 -9.26 0.09 13.43
CA GLY A 388 -8.89 -0.12 14.82
C GLY A 388 -7.48 -0.62 15.01
N VAL A 389 -7.17 -0.88 16.27
CA VAL A 389 -5.89 -1.42 16.72
C VAL A 389 -6.13 -2.55 17.71
N VAL A 390 -5.33 -3.60 17.61
CA VAL A 390 -5.28 -4.70 18.58
C VAL A 390 -4.70 -4.15 19.88
N THR A 391 -5.47 -4.17 20.94
CA THR A 391 -5.03 -3.66 22.26
C THR A 391 -4.49 -4.75 23.15
N LYS A 392 -4.99 -5.99 22.97
CA LYS A 392 -4.55 -7.15 23.75
C LYS A 392 -4.90 -8.45 23.04
N ILE A 393 -3.94 -9.35 22.96
CA ILE A 393 -4.16 -10.71 22.47
C ILE A 393 -4.73 -11.57 23.60
N ILE A 394 -5.74 -12.40 23.28
CA ILE A 394 -6.40 -13.32 24.22
C ILE A 394 -6.03 -14.78 23.90
N GLU A 395 -6.11 -15.17 22.61
CA GLU A 395 -5.87 -16.55 22.16
C GLU A 395 -5.26 -16.58 20.75
#